data_511f230529c6e3375b5529a2e24b6c81
#
_entry.id   511f230529c6e3375b5529a2e24b6c81
#
_cell.length_a   1.000
_cell.length_b   1.000
_cell.length_c   1.000
_cell.angle_alpha   90.00
_cell.angle_beta   90.00
_cell.angle_gamma   90.00
#
_symmetry.space_group_name_H-M   'P 1'
#
loop_
_entity.id
_entity.type
_entity.pdbx_description
1 polymer ?
#
loop_
_entity_poly.entity_id
_entity_poly.type
_entity_poly.pdbx_seq_one_letter_code
_entity_poly.pdbx_strand_id
1 'polypeptide(L)'
;DRLWQMEQNRRIARGALAEVFGDAAVEADRFSRIIGFWRAAQTELPTLDAETRQVLDWYAEGVNAYSATRPRRVGAEFNLLRIRPEPWSALDTLGNAKVTSWALSLNWESELTRLRLLEGLDPIAAAELEPDYPKPNPLTLEGVGNAALTRLLSSAGLLLNQYDTVKQCLGRVSPI
;
A
#
# COMPACT_ATOMS: atom_id res chain seq x y z
N ASP A 1 -19.97 8.97 10.14
CA ASP A 1 -20.30 9.19 8.73
C ASP A 1 -19.28 8.62 7.76
N ARG A 2 -18.06 8.25 8.24
CA ARG A 2 -16.98 7.67 7.42
C ARG A 2 -16.89 6.15 7.50
N LEU A 3 -17.86 5.47 8.07
CA LEU A 3 -17.82 4.03 8.27
C LEU A 3 -17.68 3.26 6.94
N TRP A 4 -18.29 3.77 5.86
CA TRP A 4 -18.14 3.19 4.53
C TRP A 4 -16.70 3.28 4.01
N GLN A 5 -16.04 4.42 4.18
CA GLN A 5 -14.62 4.57 3.81
C GLN A 5 -13.72 3.62 4.60
N MET A 6 -14.00 3.44 5.89
CA MET A 6 -13.28 2.48 6.73
C MET A 6 -13.49 1.05 6.21
N GLU A 7 -14.73 0.69 5.87
CA GLU A 7 -15.04 -0.63 5.29
C GLU A 7 -14.30 -0.87 3.96
N GLN A 8 -14.29 0.13 3.07
CA GLN A 8 -13.55 0.04 1.81
C GLN A 8 -12.05 -0.17 2.05
N ASN A 9 -11.43 0.64 2.91
CA ASN A 9 -10.00 0.52 3.21
C ASN A 9 -9.66 -0.82 3.83
N ARG A 10 -10.51 -1.34 4.72
CA ARG A 10 -10.37 -2.69 5.28
C ARG A 10 -10.39 -3.75 4.17
N ARG A 11 -11.34 -3.66 3.21
CA ARG A 11 -11.44 -4.58 2.10
C ARG A 11 -10.25 -4.46 1.15
N ILE A 12 -9.76 -3.25 0.89
CA ILE A 12 -8.51 -3.04 0.14
C ILE A 12 -7.35 -3.74 0.85
N ALA A 13 -7.19 -3.52 2.16
CA ALA A 13 -6.11 -4.15 2.91
C ALA A 13 -6.15 -5.68 2.87
N ARG A 14 -7.35 -6.26 2.95
CA ARG A 14 -7.59 -7.71 2.89
C ARG A 14 -7.51 -8.28 1.47
N GLY A 15 -7.66 -7.44 0.42
CA GLY A 15 -7.89 -7.87 -0.95
C GLY A 15 -9.23 -8.59 -1.07
N ALA A 16 -10.31 -7.94 -0.63
CA ALA A 16 -11.66 -8.48 -0.53
C ALA A 16 -12.74 -7.52 -1.08
N LEU A 17 -12.37 -6.63 -2.00
CA LEU A 17 -13.31 -5.74 -2.68
C LEU A 17 -14.27 -6.50 -3.58
N ALA A 18 -13.80 -7.57 -4.21
CA ALA A 18 -14.58 -8.38 -5.14
C ALA A 18 -15.78 -9.07 -4.48
N GLU A 19 -15.75 -9.28 -3.16
CA GLU A 19 -16.93 -9.79 -2.41
C GLU A 19 -18.13 -8.85 -2.52
N VAL A 20 -17.89 -7.56 -2.79
CA VAL A 20 -18.92 -6.53 -2.88
C VAL A 20 -19.13 -6.04 -4.32
N PHE A 21 -18.04 -5.90 -5.07
CA PHE A 21 -18.05 -5.30 -6.41
C PHE A 21 -17.91 -6.33 -7.54
N GLY A 22 -17.79 -7.64 -7.20
CA GLY A 22 -17.68 -8.71 -8.19
C GLY A 22 -16.38 -8.63 -9.00
N ASP A 23 -16.45 -9.16 -10.22
CA ASP A 23 -15.29 -9.35 -11.10
C ASP A 23 -14.49 -8.07 -11.36
N ALA A 24 -15.16 -6.92 -11.37
CA ALA A 24 -14.50 -5.62 -11.59
C ALA A 24 -13.41 -5.28 -10.56
N ALA A 25 -13.49 -5.87 -9.36
CA ALA A 25 -12.54 -5.62 -8.28
C ALA A 25 -11.50 -6.73 -8.08
N VAL A 26 -11.54 -7.81 -8.86
CA VAL A 26 -10.65 -8.98 -8.70
C VAL A 26 -9.18 -8.60 -8.87
N GLU A 27 -8.85 -7.78 -9.87
CA GLU A 27 -7.46 -7.36 -10.10
C GLU A 27 -6.94 -6.46 -8.98
N ALA A 28 -7.78 -5.57 -8.42
CA ALA A 28 -7.42 -4.77 -7.27
C ALA A 28 -7.16 -5.64 -6.02
N ASP A 29 -7.98 -6.65 -5.79
CA ASP A 29 -7.80 -7.60 -4.70
C ASP A 29 -6.52 -8.42 -4.87
N ARG A 30 -6.26 -8.86 -6.08
CA ARG A 30 -5.02 -9.56 -6.41
C ARG A 30 -3.79 -8.70 -6.15
N PHE A 31 -3.81 -7.45 -6.59
CA PHE A 31 -2.75 -6.48 -6.31
C PHE A 31 -2.52 -6.32 -4.80
N SER A 32 -3.58 -6.07 -4.03
CA SER A 32 -3.50 -5.92 -2.58
C SER A 32 -2.90 -7.15 -1.88
N ARG A 33 -3.24 -8.35 -2.34
CA ARG A 33 -2.71 -9.61 -1.82
C ARG A 33 -1.25 -9.84 -2.20
N ILE A 34 -0.83 -9.41 -3.40
CA ILE A 34 0.57 -9.48 -3.84
C ILE A 34 1.43 -8.55 -2.99
N ILE A 35 1.03 -7.28 -2.82
CA ILE A 35 1.71 -6.33 -1.92
C ILE A 35 1.70 -6.86 -0.49
N GLY A 36 0.60 -7.45 -0.05
CA GLY A 36 0.50 -8.14 1.22
C GLY A 36 0.19 -7.24 2.40
N PHE A 37 -0.60 -6.19 2.23
CA PHE A 37 -1.00 -5.27 3.30
C PHE A 37 -1.52 -5.98 4.54
N TRP A 38 -2.45 -6.92 4.35
CA TRP A 38 -3.05 -7.68 5.44
C TRP A 38 -2.05 -8.59 6.12
N ARG A 39 -1.23 -9.29 5.35
CA ARG A 39 -0.17 -10.15 5.88
C ARG A 39 0.85 -9.36 6.71
N ALA A 40 1.24 -8.17 6.23
CA ALA A 40 2.14 -7.29 6.97
C ALA A 40 1.53 -6.85 8.31
N ALA A 41 0.24 -6.47 8.31
CA ALA A 41 -0.48 -6.12 9.53
C ALA A 41 -0.57 -7.30 10.51
N GLN A 42 -0.84 -8.52 10.04
CA GLN A 42 -0.86 -9.74 10.86
C GLN A 42 0.49 -10.05 11.50
N THR A 43 1.58 -9.81 10.75
CA THR A 43 2.94 -10.03 11.26
C THR A 43 3.34 -8.98 12.29
N GLU A 44 2.89 -7.74 12.13
CA GLU A 44 3.21 -6.63 13.02
C GLU A 44 2.43 -6.69 14.34
N LEU A 45 1.15 -7.03 14.29
CA LEU A 45 0.27 -7.01 15.47
C LEU A 45 0.87 -7.70 16.72
N PRO A 46 1.47 -8.90 16.62
CA PRO A 46 2.08 -9.56 17.79
C PRO A 46 3.37 -8.88 18.30
N THR A 47 4.01 -8.01 17.49
CA THR A 47 5.25 -7.33 17.87
C THR A 47 5.03 -6.00 18.57
N LEU A 48 3.80 -5.51 18.62
CA LEU A 48 3.45 -4.27 19.28
C LEU A 48 3.57 -4.41 20.80
N ASP A 49 4.03 -3.34 21.44
CA ASP A 49 4.00 -3.23 22.90
C ASP A 49 2.55 -3.18 23.44
N ALA A 50 2.40 -3.44 24.73
CA ALA A 50 1.09 -3.56 25.37
C ALA A 50 0.29 -2.25 25.34
N GLU A 51 0.95 -1.10 25.44
CA GLU A 51 0.30 0.22 25.43
C GLU A 51 -0.25 0.53 24.05
N THR A 52 0.56 0.36 22.99
CA THR A 52 0.13 0.55 21.60
C THR A 52 -1.04 -0.38 21.26
N ARG A 53 -0.96 -1.64 21.67
CA ARG A 53 -2.04 -2.61 21.46
C ARG A 53 -3.33 -2.19 22.14
N GLN A 54 -3.25 -1.73 23.37
CA GLN A 54 -4.40 -1.26 24.15
C GLN A 54 -5.08 -0.05 23.48
N VAL A 55 -4.30 0.88 22.92
CA VAL A 55 -4.84 2.03 22.18
C VAL A 55 -5.61 1.57 20.94
N LEU A 56 -5.09 0.60 20.20
CA LEU A 56 -5.77 0.03 19.04
C LEU A 56 -7.08 -0.67 19.42
N ASP A 57 -7.09 -1.38 20.53
CA ASP A 57 -8.28 -2.05 21.06
C ASP A 57 -9.34 -1.04 21.47
N TRP A 58 -8.99 0.03 22.20
CA TRP A 58 -9.92 1.11 22.54
C TRP A 58 -10.49 1.80 21.31
N TYR A 59 -9.68 2.02 20.28
CA TYR A 59 -10.17 2.56 19.01
C TYR A 59 -11.22 1.63 18.38
N ALA A 60 -10.93 0.33 18.36
CA ALA A 60 -11.85 -0.68 17.81
C ALA A 60 -13.16 -0.73 18.61
N GLU A 61 -13.09 -0.69 19.93
CA GLU A 61 -14.26 -0.63 20.82
C GLU A 61 -15.13 0.61 20.50
N GLY A 62 -14.53 1.77 20.32
CA GLY A 62 -15.24 3.00 19.96
C GLY A 62 -15.98 2.90 18.62
N VAL A 63 -15.32 2.34 17.59
CA VAL A 63 -15.93 2.10 16.27
C VAL A 63 -17.11 1.13 16.39
N ASN A 64 -16.93 0.05 17.14
CA ASN A 64 -17.96 -0.98 17.33
C ASN A 64 -19.15 -0.44 18.15
N ALA A 65 -18.89 0.33 19.18
CA ALA A 65 -19.94 0.98 19.97
C ALA A 65 -20.78 1.93 19.10
N TYR A 66 -20.13 2.74 18.24
CA TYR A 66 -20.84 3.60 17.30
C TYR A 66 -21.70 2.79 16.33
N SER A 67 -21.16 1.75 15.75
CA SER A 67 -21.88 0.87 14.79
C SER A 67 -23.10 0.21 15.43
N ALA A 68 -22.97 -0.22 16.70
CA ALA A 68 -24.06 -0.82 17.45
C ALA A 68 -25.21 0.14 17.77
N THR A 69 -24.94 1.45 17.96
CA THR A 69 -25.98 2.46 18.27
C THR A 69 -26.85 2.82 17.08
N ARG A 70 -26.43 2.53 15.86
CA ARG A 70 -27.11 2.94 14.62
C ARG A 70 -27.25 1.82 13.58
N PRO A 71 -27.78 0.64 13.92
CA PRO A 71 -27.79 -0.52 13.04
C PRO A 71 -28.57 -0.33 11.73
N ARG A 72 -29.46 0.67 11.66
CA ARG A 72 -30.27 1.00 10.46
C ARG A 72 -29.79 2.23 9.70
N ARG A 73 -28.75 2.94 10.15
CA ARG A 73 -28.24 4.19 9.56
C ARG A 73 -26.74 4.17 9.35
N VAL A 74 -26.21 3.01 9.00
CA VAL A 74 -24.74 2.83 8.81
C VAL A 74 -24.20 3.49 7.54
N GLY A 75 -25.05 3.99 6.65
CA GLY A 75 -24.69 4.64 5.40
C GLY A 75 -25.53 4.15 4.22
N ALA A 76 -25.70 4.98 3.21
CA ALA A 76 -26.48 4.65 2.03
C ALA A 76 -25.84 3.49 1.25
N GLU A 77 -24.52 3.47 1.23
CA GLU A 77 -23.72 2.47 0.51
C GLU A 77 -23.96 1.05 1.05
N PHE A 78 -23.96 0.88 2.37
CA PHE A 78 -24.25 -0.41 3.00
C PHE A 78 -25.65 -0.93 2.66
N ASN A 79 -26.63 -0.02 2.60
CA ASN A 79 -28.01 -0.38 2.24
C ASN A 79 -28.11 -0.75 0.75
N LEU A 80 -27.46 0.02 -0.12
CA LEU A 80 -27.45 -0.22 -1.57
C LEU A 80 -26.80 -1.56 -1.90
N LEU A 81 -25.68 -1.86 -1.27
CA LEU A 81 -24.90 -3.08 -1.49
C LEU A 81 -25.41 -4.28 -0.68
N ARG A 82 -26.40 -4.05 0.20
CA ARG A 82 -27.00 -5.08 1.07
C ARG A 82 -26.00 -5.81 1.94
N ILE A 83 -24.95 -5.10 2.37
CA ILE A 83 -23.95 -5.62 3.29
C ILE A 83 -24.06 -4.94 4.66
N ARG A 84 -23.42 -5.51 5.65
CA ARG A 84 -23.31 -4.92 6.99
C ARG A 84 -21.83 -4.77 7.34
N PRO A 85 -21.46 -3.70 8.07
CA PRO A 85 -20.10 -3.58 8.58
C PRO A 85 -19.84 -4.72 9.57
N GLU A 86 -18.72 -5.39 9.39
CA GLU A 86 -18.21 -6.33 10.39
C GLU A 86 -17.64 -5.57 11.60
N PRO A 87 -17.54 -6.20 12.77
CA PRO A 87 -16.82 -5.62 13.89
C PRO A 87 -15.39 -5.22 13.50
N TRP A 88 -15.00 -4.03 13.94
CA TRP A 88 -13.66 -3.51 13.75
C TRP A 88 -12.70 -4.09 14.77
N SER A 89 -11.46 -4.34 14.39
CA SER A 89 -10.40 -4.87 15.24
C SER A 89 -9.11 -4.04 15.12
N ALA A 90 -8.18 -4.24 16.04
CA ALA A 90 -6.83 -3.68 15.96
C ALA A 90 -6.14 -4.00 14.62
N LEU A 91 -6.36 -5.21 14.11
CA LEU A 91 -5.81 -5.65 12.82
C LEU A 91 -6.35 -4.83 11.63
N ASP A 92 -7.62 -4.42 11.67
CA ASP A 92 -8.21 -3.57 10.63
C ASP A 92 -7.56 -2.18 10.63
N THR A 93 -7.24 -1.64 11.81
CA THR A 93 -6.51 -0.36 11.93
C THR A 93 -5.11 -0.47 11.37
N LEU A 94 -4.38 -1.53 11.67
CA LEU A 94 -3.05 -1.78 11.10
C LEU A 94 -3.10 -1.98 9.58
N GLY A 95 -4.05 -2.76 9.09
CA GLY A 95 -4.29 -2.95 7.66
C GLY A 95 -4.53 -1.62 6.93
N ASN A 96 -5.38 -0.77 7.51
CA ASN A 96 -5.64 0.58 6.99
C ASN A 96 -4.36 1.45 7.00
N ALA A 97 -3.55 1.37 8.05
CA ALA A 97 -2.27 2.08 8.11
C ALA A 97 -1.31 1.64 7.00
N LYS A 98 -1.24 0.33 6.67
CA LYS A 98 -0.43 -0.18 5.56
C LYS A 98 -0.91 0.35 4.21
N VAL A 99 -2.21 0.32 3.94
CA VAL A 99 -2.79 0.89 2.71
C VAL A 99 -2.50 2.38 2.60
N THR A 100 -2.67 3.13 3.69
CA THR A 100 -2.41 4.58 3.72
C THR A 100 -0.92 4.88 3.48
N SER A 101 -0.02 4.15 4.13
CA SER A 101 1.42 4.31 3.92
C SER A 101 1.82 4.04 2.47
N TRP A 102 1.25 2.99 1.86
CA TRP A 102 1.45 2.71 0.44
C TRP A 102 0.93 3.83 -0.45
N ALA A 103 -0.29 4.31 -0.22
CA ALA A 103 -0.90 5.39 -0.99
C ALA A 103 -0.11 6.71 -0.91
N LEU A 104 0.59 6.95 0.19
CA LEU A 104 1.47 8.11 0.36
C LEU A 104 2.87 7.91 -0.25
N SER A 105 3.25 6.68 -0.59
CA SER A 105 4.54 6.31 -1.20
C SER A 105 4.39 6.22 -2.73
N LEU A 106 3.96 7.29 -3.37
CA LEU A 106 3.50 7.32 -4.78
C LEU A 106 4.59 7.17 -5.84
N ASN A 107 5.82 6.86 -5.49
CA ASN A 107 6.94 6.79 -6.43
C ASN A 107 7.22 5.38 -6.99
N TRP A 108 6.51 4.35 -6.58
CA TRP A 108 6.78 2.97 -6.99
C TRP A 108 6.64 2.74 -8.51
N GLU A 109 5.72 3.43 -9.17
CA GLU A 109 5.56 3.38 -10.62
C GLU A 109 6.78 3.98 -11.34
N SER A 110 7.32 5.09 -10.82
CA SER A 110 8.54 5.71 -11.32
C SER A 110 9.74 4.77 -11.16
N GLU A 111 9.85 4.09 -10.02
CA GLU A 111 10.90 3.10 -9.76
C GLU A 111 10.81 1.91 -10.72
N LEU A 112 9.61 1.39 -11.00
CA LEU A 112 9.41 0.34 -12.00
C LEU A 112 9.74 0.82 -13.42
N THR A 113 9.42 2.07 -13.74
CA THR A 113 9.76 2.67 -15.04
C THR A 113 11.26 2.79 -15.18
N ARG A 114 11.98 3.25 -14.16
CA ARG A 114 13.45 3.30 -14.14
C ARG A 114 14.05 1.91 -14.34
N LEU A 115 13.52 0.92 -13.65
CA LEU A 115 13.98 -0.46 -13.80
C LEU A 115 13.84 -0.95 -15.25
N ARG A 116 12.71 -0.68 -15.89
CA ARG A 116 12.48 -1.03 -17.31
C ARG A 116 13.44 -0.29 -18.26
N LEU A 117 13.71 1.00 -17.98
CA LEU A 117 14.69 1.76 -18.77
C LEU A 117 16.10 1.17 -18.64
N LEU A 118 16.52 0.78 -17.44
CA LEU A 118 17.80 0.14 -17.18
C LEU A 118 17.93 -1.25 -17.82
N GLU A 119 16.81 -1.93 -18.08
CA GLU A 119 16.81 -3.22 -18.81
C GLU A 119 16.94 -3.04 -20.32
N GLY A 120 16.36 -1.97 -20.87
CA GLY A 120 16.31 -1.71 -22.31
C GLY A 120 17.43 -0.79 -22.83
N LEU A 121 18.07 -0.04 -21.95
CA LEU A 121 19.08 0.96 -22.27
C LEU A 121 20.33 0.71 -21.44
N ASP A 122 21.48 1.18 -21.93
CA ASP A 122 22.66 1.26 -21.08
C ASP A 122 22.46 2.30 -19.94
N PRO A 123 23.19 2.18 -18.82
CA PRO A 123 23.01 3.04 -17.63
C PRO A 123 23.22 4.54 -17.92
N ILE A 124 24.05 4.90 -18.91
CA ILE A 124 24.32 6.30 -19.29
C ILE A 124 23.10 6.86 -20.02
N ALA A 125 22.58 6.14 -21.01
CA ALA A 125 21.38 6.54 -21.73
C ALA A 125 20.13 6.59 -20.85
N ALA A 126 20.02 5.69 -19.87
CA ALA A 126 18.93 5.72 -18.90
C ALA A 126 19.03 6.97 -17.99
N ALA A 127 20.24 7.35 -17.56
CA ALA A 127 20.47 8.54 -16.74
C ALA A 127 20.15 9.85 -17.47
N GLU A 128 20.34 9.90 -18.80
CA GLU A 128 20.00 11.09 -19.62
C GLU A 128 18.48 11.37 -19.66
N LEU A 129 17.65 10.36 -19.41
CA LEU A 129 16.19 10.50 -19.38
C LEU A 129 15.67 10.99 -18.01
N GLU A 130 16.53 11.07 -17.01
CA GLU A 130 16.16 11.61 -15.70
C GLU A 130 16.59 13.08 -15.58
N PRO A 131 15.68 13.98 -15.19
CA PRO A 131 16.05 15.37 -14.96
C PRO A 131 16.96 15.47 -13.73
N ASP A 132 18.12 16.08 -13.92
CA ASP A 132 19.04 16.42 -12.82
C ASP A 132 18.39 17.43 -11.86
N TYR A 133 18.69 17.30 -10.58
CA TYR A 133 18.33 18.33 -9.61
C TYR A 133 19.09 19.61 -9.94
N PRO A 134 18.41 20.78 -10.04
CA PRO A 134 19.07 22.03 -10.42
C PRO A 134 20.20 22.38 -9.45
N LYS A 135 21.44 22.41 -9.94
CA LYS A 135 22.65 22.63 -9.14
C LYS A 135 22.65 23.92 -8.27
N PRO A 136 21.98 25.02 -8.67
CA PRO A 136 21.93 26.23 -7.84
C PRO A 136 20.96 26.12 -6.67
N ASN A 137 20.11 25.09 -6.61
CA ASN A 137 19.18 24.93 -5.50
C ASN A 137 19.86 24.29 -4.29
N PRO A 138 19.62 24.81 -3.06
CA PRO A 138 20.19 24.23 -1.86
C PRO A 138 19.63 22.83 -1.61
N LEU A 139 20.50 21.91 -1.25
CA LEU A 139 20.11 20.58 -0.80
C LEU A 139 19.85 20.59 0.70
N THR A 140 18.85 19.86 1.16
CA THR A 140 18.55 19.68 2.58
C THR A 140 19.70 18.97 3.31
N LEU A 141 20.43 18.11 2.59
CA LEU A 141 21.60 17.38 3.09
C LEU A 141 22.76 17.57 2.09
N GLU A 142 23.77 18.32 2.47
CA GLU A 142 24.99 18.48 1.67
C GLU A 142 25.77 17.15 1.62
N GLY A 143 26.27 16.79 0.46
CA GLY A 143 27.18 15.65 0.28
C GLY A 143 26.54 14.27 0.11
N VAL A 144 25.20 14.14 0.10
CA VAL A 144 24.51 12.84 -0.02
C VAL A 144 24.41 12.35 -1.46
N GLY A 145 24.54 13.22 -2.46
CA GLY A 145 24.28 12.89 -3.88
C GLY A 145 25.06 11.67 -4.41
N ASN A 146 26.36 11.58 -4.15
CA ASN A 146 27.18 10.46 -4.68
C ASN A 146 27.04 9.15 -3.87
N ALA A 147 26.81 9.24 -2.56
CA ALA A 147 26.63 8.06 -1.72
C ALA A 147 25.25 7.42 -1.91
N ALA A 148 24.22 8.20 -2.23
CA ALA A 148 22.88 7.71 -2.55
C ALA A 148 22.87 6.96 -3.89
N LEU A 149 23.55 7.49 -4.91
CA LEU A 149 23.68 6.84 -6.21
C LEU A 149 24.42 5.51 -6.10
N THR A 150 25.52 5.43 -5.34
CA THR A 150 26.28 4.20 -5.12
C THR A 150 25.47 3.16 -4.34
N ARG A 151 24.65 3.59 -3.37
CA ARG A 151 23.72 2.69 -2.67
C ARG A 151 22.58 2.22 -3.56
N LEU A 152 22.02 3.07 -4.42
CA LEU A 152 21.01 2.72 -5.40
C LEU A 152 21.53 1.69 -6.40
N LEU A 153 22.75 1.87 -6.92
CA LEU A 153 23.37 0.91 -7.85
C LEU A 153 23.68 -0.43 -7.18
N SER A 154 24.10 -0.44 -5.91
CA SER A 154 24.31 -1.69 -5.15
C SER A 154 22.98 -2.37 -4.76
N SER A 155 21.94 -1.58 -4.49
CA SER A 155 20.59 -2.10 -4.22
C SER A 155 19.89 -2.57 -5.48
N ALA A 156 20.12 -1.93 -6.64
CA ALA A 156 19.61 -2.36 -7.93
C ALA A 156 20.15 -3.74 -8.31
N GLY A 157 21.41 -4.06 -8.00
CA GLY A 157 21.97 -5.39 -8.19
C GLY A 157 21.27 -6.48 -7.35
N LEU A 158 20.81 -6.15 -6.15
CA LEU A 158 19.99 -7.05 -5.32
C LEU A 158 18.55 -7.17 -5.81
N LEU A 159 17.98 -6.07 -6.32
CA LEU A 159 16.63 -6.04 -6.89
C LEU A 159 16.57 -6.77 -8.23
N LEU A 160 17.61 -6.69 -9.06
CA LEU A 160 17.70 -7.43 -10.32
C LEU A 160 17.68 -8.95 -10.11
N ASN A 161 18.28 -9.45 -9.03
CA ASN A 161 18.20 -10.87 -8.67
C ASN A 161 16.80 -11.31 -8.17
N GLN A 162 15.98 -10.36 -7.68
CA GLN A 162 14.58 -10.60 -7.29
C GLN A 162 13.59 -10.25 -8.42
N TYR A 163 14.07 -9.61 -9.47
CA TYR A 163 13.26 -9.07 -10.57
C TYR A 163 12.49 -10.14 -11.32
N ASP A 164 13.06 -11.31 -11.55
CA ASP A 164 12.36 -12.42 -12.24
C ASP A 164 11.11 -12.85 -11.45
N THR A 165 11.16 -12.80 -10.13
CA THR A 165 10.01 -13.08 -9.28
C THR A 165 8.95 -11.96 -9.37
N VAL A 166 9.39 -10.70 -9.35
CA VAL A 166 8.50 -9.53 -9.50
C VAL A 166 7.92 -9.47 -10.91
N LYS A 167 8.70 -9.77 -11.94
CA LYS A 167 8.25 -9.83 -13.35
C LYS A 167 7.22 -10.94 -13.58
N GLN A 168 7.41 -12.11 -12.98
CA GLN A 168 6.39 -13.18 -13.02
C GLN A 168 5.09 -12.77 -12.31
N CYS A 169 5.19 -11.99 -11.25
CA CYS A 169 4.02 -11.46 -10.56
C CYS A 169 3.32 -10.32 -11.33
N LEU A 170 4.09 -9.39 -11.91
CA LEU A 170 3.58 -8.21 -12.62
C LEU A 170 3.22 -8.49 -14.08
N GLY A 171 3.91 -9.42 -14.76
CA GLY A 171 3.61 -9.82 -16.14
C GLY A 171 2.26 -10.53 -16.32
N ARG A 172 1.55 -10.79 -15.22
CA ARG A 172 0.17 -11.27 -15.19
C ARG A 172 -0.84 -10.17 -14.88
N VAL A 173 -0.37 -8.95 -14.58
CA VAL A 173 -1.20 -7.77 -14.43
C VAL A 173 -1.17 -7.06 -15.78
N SER A 174 -2.24 -7.21 -16.56
CA SER A 174 -2.41 -6.48 -17.83
C SER A 174 -2.32 -4.97 -17.53
N PRO A 175 -1.66 -4.17 -18.37
CA PRO A 175 -1.71 -2.73 -18.21
C PRO A 175 -3.17 -2.28 -18.38
N ILE A 176 -3.63 -1.49 -17.41
CA ILE A 176 -4.90 -0.74 -17.48
C ILE A 176 -4.72 0.35 -18.53
#